data_7aa68a2dfae955b4f92a6d006325ee30
#
_entry.id   7aa68a2dfae955b4f92a6d006325ee30
#
_cell.length_a   1.000
_cell.length_b   1.000
_cell.length_c   1.000
_cell.angle_alpha   90.00
_cell.angle_beta   90.00
_cell.angle_gamma   90.00
#
_symmetry.space_group_name_H-M   'P 1'
#
loop_
_entity.id
_entity.type
_entity.pdbx_description
1 polymer ?
#
loop_
_entity_poly.entity_id
_entity_poly.type
_entity_poly.pdbx_seq_one_letter_code
_entity_poly.pdbx_strand_id
1 'polypeptide(L)'
;MEPTERIAIVVCTHRWVNPLDRCLASLQAVAQSPQDVIFIDNGSREVLYDWAEQQFPAIRRIRLPENRLFCGGYNTGLQIALDQGYDYILLVNADTEVVNFTFLKELLEAAHHWPRGAFFGPQVYWRHPGIHQNTCLSFPHLKRMIIQWIPWRLFPGGFLRAPQVETPVDFLNGVCVLCRAKALFEIGLMDPLMGGYMEDADWAWRAGEKGWQSIFVPVPSIIHHEATEGYEPYSLKTFLLKRNMVFWFLKIGDRSAARHYVYFAAALAAARRWTAISFRQREAHRFFWKKLSRAWRGLLHGEPLGEWFGPPLAEWSDGGKG
;
A
#
# COMPACT_ATOMS: atom_id res chain seq x y z
N MET A 1 -20.81 -26.63 -17.24
CA MET A 1 -20.55 -25.36 -16.53
C MET A 1 -19.06 -25.27 -16.41
N GLU A 2 -18.45 -24.25 -17.03
CA GLU A 2 -17.06 -23.97 -16.76
C GLU A 2 -16.91 -23.66 -15.25
N PRO A 3 -15.85 -24.13 -14.59
CA PRO A 3 -15.64 -23.83 -13.18
C PRO A 3 -15.57 -22.32 -13.04
N THR A 4 -16.49 -21.74 -12.25
CA THR A 4 -16.47 -20.31 -11.95
C THR A 4 -15.22 -20.01 -11.15
N GLU A 5 -14.37 -19.13 -11.68
CA GLU A 5 -13.15 -18.68 -10.99
C GLU A 5 -13.50 -18.13 -9.60
N ARG A 6 -12.75 -18.55 -8.59
CA ARG A 6 -12.97 -18.19 -7.20
C ARG A 6 -12.15 -16.95 -6.83
N ILE A 7 -12.82 -15.98 -6.21
CA ILE A 7 -12.19 -14.70 -5.82
C ILE A 7 -12.28 -14.53 -4.31
N ALA A 8 -11.13 -14.42 -3.64
CA ALA A 8 -11.08 -13.96 -2.26
C ALA A 8 -10.97 -12.43 -2.22
N ILE A 9 -11.58 -11.80 -1.21
CA ILE A 9 -11.47 -10.36 -0.95
C ILE A 9 -10.79 -10.19 0.42
N VAL A 10 -9.61 -9.59 0.45
CA VAL A 10 -8.82 -9.41 1.67
C VAL A 10 -8.85 -7.96 2.11
N VAL A 11 -9.30 -7.72 3.34
CA VAL A 11 -9.31 -6.42 4.02
C VAL A 11 -8.49 -6.54 5.30
N CYS A 12 -7.59 -5.58 5.55
CA CYS A 12 -6.73 -5.59 6.71
C CYS A 12 -6.68 -4.22 7.39
N THR A 13 -6.82 -4.18 8.71
CA THR A 13 -6.60 -2.97 9.49
C THR A 13 -6.10 -3.30 10.90
N HIS A 14 -5.37 -2.37 11.53
CA HIS A 14 -4.86 -2.48 12.90
C HIS A 14 -5.56 -1.52 13.87
N ARG A 15 -6.52 -0.75 13.39
CA ARG A 15 -7.32 0.20 14.16
C ARG A 15 -8.65 0.45 13.47
N TRP A 16 -9.59 1.03 14.19
CA TRP A 16 -10.80 1.54 13.56
C TRP A 16 -10.45 2.59 12.52
N VAL A 17 -11.02 2.46 11.34
CA VAL A 17 -10.98 3.45 10.25
C VAL A 17 -12.40 3.74 9.80
N ASN A 18 -12.68 4.95 9.40
CA ASN A 18 -13.99 5.31 8.89
C ASN A 18 -13.93 5.33 7.36
N PRO A 19 -14.78 4.58 6.63
CA PRO A 19 -16.00 3.87 7.06
C PRO A 19 -15.83 2.31 7.02
N LEU A 20 -15.17 1.70 7.99
CA LEU A 20 -14.92 0.24 8.00
C LEU A 20 -16.21 -0.60 7.86
N ASP A 21 -17.30 -0.15 8.49
CA ASP A 21 -18.62 -0.78 8.41
C ASP A 21 -19.15 -0.81 6.97
N ARG A 22 -19.11 0.32 6.28
CA ARG A 22 -19.54 0.42 4.87
C ARG A 22 -18.58 -0.31 3.93
N CYS A 23 -17.30 -0.31 4.24
CA CYS A 23 -16.30 -1.10 3.50
C CYS A 23 -16.69 -2.58 3.51
N LEU A 24 -16.84 -3.18 4.68
CA LEU A 24 -17.17 -4.61 4.79
C LEU A 24 -18.55 -4.93 4.21
N ALA A 25 -19.56 -4.09 4.46
CA ALA A 25 -20.91 -4.28 3.90
C ALA A 25 -20.91 -4.26 2.36
N SER A 26 -20.24 -3.27 1.77
CA SER A 26 -20.20 -3.15 0.30
C SER A 26 -19.36 -4.24 -0.36
N LEU A 27 -18.27 -4.69 0.28
CA LEU A 27 -17.47 -5.81 -0.23
C LEU A 27 -18.21 -7.15 -0.12
N GLN A 28 -18.95 -7.37 0.97
CA GLN A 28 -19.79 -8.56 1.11
C GLN A 28 -20.87 -8.61 0.01
N ALA A 29 -21.40 -7.47 -0.42
CA ALA A 29 -22.41 -7.38 -1.47
C ALA A 29 -21.88 -7.71 -2.88
N VAL A 30 -20.56 -7.56 -3.13
CA VAL A 30 -19.93 -7.90 -4.43
C VAL A 30 -19.23 -9.26 -4.41
N ALA A 31 -19.01 -9.85 -3.25
CA ALA A 31 -18.40 -11.16 -3.11
C ALA A 31 -19.31 -12.27 -3.68
N GLN A 32 -18.72 -13.32 -4.24
CA GLN A 32 -19.44 -14.50 -4.72
C GLN A 32 -20.16 -15.23 -3.55
N SER A 33 -19.48 -15.25 -2.39
CA SER A 33 -20.03 -15.70 -1.11
C SER A 33 -19.51 -14.78 0.00
N PRO A 34 -20.28 -14.51 1.07
CA PRO A 34 -19.79 -13.76 2.21
C PRO A 34 -18.50 -14.32 2.81
N GLN A 35 -18.29 -15.63 2.77
CA GLN A 35 -17.11 -16.32 3.28
C GLN A 35 -15.83 -16.05 2.45
N ASP A 36 -15.98 -15.53 1.22
CA ASP A 36 -14.86 -15.12 0.38
C ASP A 36 -14.26 -13.78 0.83
N VAL A 37 -14.96 -13.04 1.71
CA VAL A 37 -14.41 -11.85 2.38
C VAL A 37 -13.60 -12.28 3.60
N ILE A 38 -12.31 -11.99 3.58
CA ILE A 38 -11.34 -12.31 4.63
C ILE A 38 -10.93 -11.00 5.31
N PHE A 39 -11.45 -10.78 6.52
CA PHE A 39 -11.10 -9.62 7.34
C PHE A 39 -9.95 -9.97 8.29
N ILE A 40 -8.86 -9.21 8.23
CA ILE A 40 -7.68 -9.37 9.09
C ILE A 40 -7.67 -8.23 10.12
N ASP A 41 -7.95 -8.53 11.36
CA ASP A 41 -7.65 -7.68 12.51
C ASP A 41 -6.14 -7.80 12.80
N ASN A 42 -5.37 -6.83 12.37
CA ASN A 42 -3.90 -6.84 12.41
C ASN A 42 -3.39 -6.37 13.79
N GLY A 43 -3.81 -7.05 14.85
CA GLY A 43 -3.39 -6.76 16.22
C GLY A 43 -3.94 -5.44 16.74
N SER A 44 -5.21 -5.13 16.47
CA SER A 44 -5.86 -3.92 16.98
C SER A 44 -5.97 -3.92 18.51
N ARG A 45 -5.94 -2.73 19.12
CA ARG A 45 -6.24 -2.52 20.54
C ARG A 45 -7.75 -2.54 20.80
N GLU A 46 -8.55 -2.25 19.78
CA GLU A 46 -10.00 -1.95 19.85
C GLU A 46 -10.87 -3.18 19.59
N VAL A 47 -10.36 -4.39 19.71
CA VAL A 47 -11.11 -5.65 19.51
C VAL A 47 -11.99 -5.64 18.25
N LEU A 48 -11.41 -5.24 17.12
CA LEU A 48 -12.12 -5.17 15.84
C LEU A 48 -12.64 -6.54 15.38
N TYR A 49 -11.98 -7.61 15.81
CA TYR A 49 -12.41 -8.97 15.56
C TYR A 49 -13.81 -9.24 16.11
N ASP A 50 -14.06 -8.93 17.40
CA ASP A 50 -15.35 -9.18 18.07
C ASP A 50 -16.45 -8.30 17.49
N TRP A 51 -16.14 -7.04 17.16
CA TRP A 51 -17.05 -6.17 16.45
C TRP A 51 -17.45 -6.74 15.08
N ALA A 52 -16.49 -7.17 14.29
CA ALA A 52 -16.76 -7.77 12.98
C ALA A 52 -17.51 -9.11 13.09
N GLU A 53 -17.31 -9.87 14.16
CA GLU A 53 -18.07 -11.09 14.44
C GLU A 53 -19.55 -10.81 14.67
N GLN A 54 -19.86 -9.76 15.40
CA GLN A 54 -21.23 -9.34 15.68
C GLN A 54 -21.93 -8.73 14.46
N GLN A 55 -21.25 -7.87 13.71
CA GLN A 55 -21.85 -7.12 12.61
C GLN A 55 -21.85 -7.90 11.28
N PHE A 56 -20.86 -8.74 11.06
CA PHE A 56 -20.63 -9.48 9.82
C PHE A 56 -20.35 -10.97 10.11
N PRO A 57 -21.30 -11.72 10.70
CA PRO A 57 -21.06 -13.11 11.14
C PRO A 57 -20.68 -14.06 10.00
N ALA A 58 -21.06 -13.74 8.77
CA ALA A 58 -20.87 -14.59 7.62
C ALA A 58 -19.49 -14.44 6.94
N ILE A 59 -18.74 -13.35 7.19
CA ILE A 59 -17.40 -13.19 6.64
C ILE A 59 -16.36 -13.98 7.43
N ARG A 60 -15.24 -14.30 6.80
CA ARG A 60 -14.12 -14.91 7.49
C ARG A 60 -13.33 -13.84 8.25
N ARG A 61 -13.00 -14.11 9.51
CA ARG A 61 -12.25 -13.18 10.38
C ARG A 61 -11.01 -13.87 10.92
N ILE A 62 -9.90 -13.13 10.92
CA ILE A 62 -8.63 -13.57 11.48
C ILE A 62 -8.10 -12.46 12.38
N ARG A 63 -7.69 -12.80 13.60
CA ARG A 63 -7.01 -11.87 14.52
C ARG A 63 -5.54 -12.22 14.63
N LEU A 64 -4.67 -11.25 14.36
CA LEU A 64 -3.25 -11.37 14.61
C LEU A 64 -2.92 -10.95 16.05
N PRO A 65 -1.92 -11.58 16.69
CA PRO A 65 -1.54 -11.25 18.06
C PRO A 65 -0.91 -9.86 18.18
N GLU A 66 -0.36 -9.34 17.08
CA GLU A 66 0.33 -8.05 17.03
C GLU A 66 0.20 -7.40 15.65
N ASN A 67 0.45 -6.10 15.58
CA ASN A 67 0.46 -5.36 14.33
C ASN A 67 1.71 -5.72 13.51
N ARG A 68 1.51 -6.42 12.39
CA ARG A 68 2.55 -6.82 11.42
C ARG A 68 2.74 -5.80 10.30
N LEU A 69 2.29 -4.57 10.50
CA LEU A 69 2.26 -3.52 9.47
C LEU A 69 1.42 -3.93 8.25
N PHE A 70 1.48 -3.13 7.19
CA PHE A 70 0.68 -3.36 5.99
C PHE A 70 1.03 -4.69 5.33
N CYS A 71 2.29 -4.89 4.97
CA CYS A 71 2.72 -6.10 4.25
C CYS A 71 2.43 -7.38 5.02
N GLY A 72 2.77 -7.43 6.32
CA GLY A 72 2.56 -8.63 7.13
C GLY A 72 1.10 -8.96 7.36
N GLY A 73 0.26 -7.93 7.54
CA GLY A 73 -1.19 -8.10 7.68
C GLY A 73 -1.83 -8.66 6.40
N TYR A 74 -1.59 -8.01 5.26
CA TYR A 74 -2.13 -8.48 3.97
C TYR A 74 -1.55 -9.82 3.52
N ASN A 75 -0.26 -10.07 3.75
CA ASN A 75 0.35 -11.37 3.43
C ASN A 75 -0.34 -12.54 4.16
N THR A 76 -0.86 -12.31 5.36
CA THR A 76 -1.65 -13.33 6.07
C THR A 76 -2.91 -13.69 5.29
N GLY A 77 -3.66 -12.70 4.84
CA GLY A 77 -4.87 -12.93 4.03
C GLY A 77 -4.58 -13.53 2.66
N LEU A 78 -3.51 -13.05 2.00
CA LEU A 78 -3.04 -13.59 0.73
C LEU A 78 -2.67 -15.07 0.85
N GLN A 79 -1.89 -15.45 1.88
CA GLN A 79 -1.50 -16.84 2.10
C GLN A 79 -2.71 -17.75 2.34
N ILE A 80 -3.67 -17.31 3.17
CA ILE A 80 -4.91 -18.05 3.42
C ILE A 80 -5.69 -18.27 2.11
N ALA A 81 -5.79 -17.26 1.27
CA ALA A 81 -6.50 -17.37 -0.01
C ALA A 81 -5.78 -18.33 -0.98
N LEU A 82 -4.45 -18.24 -1.07
CA LEU A 82 -3.64 -19.16 -1.89
C LEU A 82 -3.76 -20.61 -1.42
N ASP A 83 -3.67 -20.86 -0.11
CA ASP A 83 -3.78 -22.20 0.47
C ASP A 83 -5.18 -22.84 0.24
N GLN A 84 -6.21 -22.01 0.03
CA GLN A 84 -7.56 -22.45 -0.25
C GLN A 84 -7.87 -22.55 -1.75
N GLY A 85 -6.90 -22.29 -2.61
CA GLY A 85 -7.01 -22.45 -4.05
C GLY A 85 -7.95 -21.43 -4.70
N TYR A 86 -7.96 -20.16 -4.23
CA TYR A 86 -8.59 -19.08 -4.96
C TYR A 86 -7.78 -18.73 -6.21
N ASP A 87 -8.46 -18.44 -7.31
CA ASP A 87 -7.84 -18.11 -8.60
C ASP A 87 -7.37 -16.64 -8.63
N TYR A 88 -8.13 -15.78 -7.95
CA TYR A 88 -7.84 -14.36 -7.81
C TYR A 88 -8.05 -13.90 -6.36
N ILE A 89 -7.30 -12.86 -5.99
CA ILE A 89 -7.39 -12.27 -4.66
C ILE A 89 -7.46 -10.76 -4.80
N LEU A 90 -8.58 -10.16 -4.37
CA LEU A 90 -8.75 -8.71 -4.33
C LEU A 90 -8.23 -8.17 -3.00
N LEU A 91 -7.20 -7.34 -3.04
CA LEU A 91 -6.76 -6.56 -1.88
C LEU A 91 -7.49 -5.23 -1.87
N VAL A 92 -8.06 -4.85 -0.73
CA VAL A 92 -8.80 -3.58 -0.58
C VAL A 92 -8.48 -2.94 0.76
N ASN A 93 -8.21 -1.64 0.76
CA ASN A 93 -8.02 -0.89 2.00
C ASN A 93 -9.32 -0.81 2.80
N ALA A 94 -9.21 -0.83 4.13
CA ALA A 94 -10.33 -0.84 5.05
C ALA A 94 -11.11 0.50 5.11
N ASP A 95 -10.55 1.58 4.60
CA ASP A 95 -11.16 2.92 4.52
C ASP A 95 -11.74 3.21 3.12
N THR A 96 -12.30 2.18 2.48
CA THR A 96 -12.92 2.28 1.16
C THR A 96 -14.42 1.96 1.22
N GLU A 97 -15.12 2.27 0.14
CA GLU A 97 -16.54 1.93 -0.06
C GLU A 97 -16.78 1.66 -1.54
N VAL A 98 -17.38 0.51 -1.86
CA VAL A 98 -17.72 0.15 -3.24
C VAL A 98 -18.88 1.02 -3.73
N VAL A 99 -18.72 1.62 -4.91
CA VAL A 99 -19.76 2.43 -5.58
C VAL A 99 -20.21 1.87 -6.92
N ASN A 100 -19.44 0.96 -7.50
CA ASN A 100 -19.82 0.22 -8.69
C ASN A 100 -19.80 -1.28 -8.39
N PHE A 101 -20.94 -1.90 -8.26
CA PHE A 101 -21.07 -3.30 -7.88
C PHE A 101 -20.71 -4.30 -9.00
N THR A 102 -20.41 -3.83 -10.21
CA THR A 102 -19.96 -4.67 -11.32
C THR A 102 -18.45 -4.65 -11.53
N PHE A 103 -17.72 -3.80 -10.80
CA PHE A 103 -16.28 -3.57 -11.02
C PHE A 103 -15.44 -4.86 -10.95
N LEU A 104 -15.81 -5.78 -10.05
CA LEU A 104 -15.07 -7.02 -9.86
C LEU A 104 -15.18 -7.93 -11.10
N LYS A 105 -16.37 -7.98 -11.73
CA LYS A 105 -16.58 -8.68 -12.99
C LYS A 105 -15.75 -8.05 -14.11
N GLU A 106 -15.72 -6.73 -14.19
CA GLU A 106 -14.96 -5.99 -15.20
C GLU A 106 -13.42 -6.18 -15.01
N LEU A 107 -12.95 -6.28 -13.75
CA LEU A 107 -11.55 -6.65 -13.48
C LEU A 107 -11.22 -8.07 -13.92
N LEU A 108 -12.13 -9.02 -13.75
CA LEU A 108 -11.96 -10.40 -14.25
C LEU A 108 -11.93 -10.46 -15.78
N GLU A 109 -12.82 -9.73 -16.44
CA GLU A 109 -12.83 -9.64 -17.90
C GLU A 109 -11.47 -9.09 -18.41
N ALA A 110 -10.95 -8.03 -17.77
CA ALA A 110 -9.60 -7.54 -18.06
C ALA A 110 -8.53 -8.60 -17.79
N ALA A 111 -8.70 -9.39 -16.73
CA ALA A 111 -7.73 -10.46 -16.43
C ALA A 111 -7.73 -11.56 -17.51
N HIS A 112 -8.85 -11.81 -18.18
CA HIS A 112 -8.89 -12.70 -19.33
C HIS A 112 -8.25 -12.08 -20.58
N HIS A 113 -8.41 -10.78 -20.80
CA HIS A 113 -7.76 -10.06 -21.91
C HIS A 113 -6.23 -10.01 -21.77
N TRP A 114 -5.73 -10.03 -20.51
CA TRP A 114 -4.31 -9.91 -20.21
C TRP A 114 -3.75 -11.17 -19.51
N PRO A 115 -3.42 -12.25 -20.27
CA PRO A 115 -2.93 -13.50 -19.68
C PRO A 115 -1.65 -13.37 -18.86
N ARG A 116 -0.83 -12.34 -19.13
CA ARG A 116 0.38 -11.99 -18.36
C ARG A 116 0.14 -10.86 -17.36
N GLY A 117 -1.10 -10.45 -17.13
CA GLY A 117 -1.48 -9.55 -16.05
C GLY A 117 -1.40 -10.28 -14.71
N ALA A 118 -0.55 -9.77 -13.79
CA ALA A 118 -0.48 -10.21 -12.40
C ALA A 118 -1.41 -9.40 -11.51
N PHE A 119 -1.46 -8.10 -11.75
CA PHE A 119 -2.17 -7.12 -10.96
C PHE A 119 -3.11 -6.29 -11.83
N PHE A 120 -4.35 -6.11 -11.37
CA PHE A 120 -5.38 -5.33 -12.05
C PHE A 120 -5.93 -4.29 -11.08
N GLY A 121 -5.78 -3.02 -11.39
CA GLY A 121 -6.23 -1.92 -10.54
C GLY A 121 -7.32 -1.11 -11.22
N PRO A 122 -8.47 -0.92 -10.56
CA PRO A 122 -9.55 -0.10 -11.09
C PRO A 122 -9.29 1.39 -10.90
N GLN A 123 -10.13 2.23 -11.50
CA GLN A 123 -10.17 3.66 -11.18
C GLN A 123 -10.77 3.85 -9.79
N VAL A 124 -10.00 4.46 -8.88
CA VAL A 124 -10.41 4.80 -7.52
C VAL A 124 -10.80 6.27 -7.44
N TYR A 125 -11.85 6.58 -6.69
CA TYR A 125 -12.22 7.95 -6.34
C TYR A 125 -11.61 8.36 -4.99
N TRP A 126 -11.19 9.60 -4.87
CA TRP A 126 -10.69 10.15 -3.63
C TRP A 126 -11.78 10.95 -2.91
N ARG A 127 -12.25 10.42 -1.77
CA ARG A 127 -13.26 11.00 -0.87
C ARG A 127 -14.66 11.20 -1.46
N HIS A 128 -14.77 11.49 -2.74
CA HIS A 128 -16.05 11.75 -3.41
C HIS A 128 -16.04 11.21 -4.83
N PRO A 129 -17.20 10.75 -5.34
CA PRO A 129 -17.33 10.39 -6.74
C PRO A 129 -16.92 11.56 -7.64
N GLY A 130 -16.20 11.25 -8.73
CA GLY A 130 -15.74 12.25 -9.70
C GLY A 130 -14.37 12.88 -9.38
N ILE A 131 -13.83 12.73 -8.16
CA ILE A 131 -12.44 13.11 -7.85
C ILE A 131 -11.58 11.86 -7.99
N HIS A 132 -10.84 11.75 -9.08
CA HIS A 132 -10.00 10.59 -9.35
C HIS A 132 -8.73 10.61 -8.50
N GLN A 133 -8.47 9.49 -7.80
CA GLN A 133 -7.18 9.22 -7.19
C GLN A 133 -6.21 8.73 -8.26
N ASN A 134 -4.95 9.12 -8.18
CA ASN A 134 -3.93 8.59 -9.07
C ASN A 134 -3.63 7.13 -8.69
N THR A 135 -4.12 6.19 -9.50
CA THR A 135 -3.90 4.74 -9.33
C THR A 135 -2.82 4.20 -10.24
N CYS A 136 -2.47 4.92 -11.31
CA CYS A 136 -1.40 4.57 -12.23
C CYS A 136 -0.11 5.25 -11.81
N LEU A 137 0.87 4.50 -11.36
CA LEU A 137 2.12 5.04 -10.84
C LEU A 137 3.31 4.62 -11.71
N SER A 138 4.35 5.43 -11.70
CA SER A 138 5.63 5.11 -12.36
C SER A 138 6.69 4.80 -11.33
N PHE A 139 7.55 3.85 -11.64
CA PHE A 139 8.67 3.51 -10.76
C PHE A 139 9.48 4.75 -10.38
N PRO A 140 9.85 4.88 -9.11
CA PRO A 140 10.64 6.02 -8.65
C PRO A 140 12.01 6.04 -9.31
N HIS A 141 12.30 7.18 -9.96
CA HIS A 141 13.62 7.50 -10.48
C HIS A 141 14.15 8.76 -9.80
N LEU A 142 15.40 8.74 -9.38
CA LEU A 142 16.00 9.85 -8.63
C LEU A 142 15.86 11.20 -9.36
N LYS A 143 16.11 11.24 -10.67
CA LYS A 143 15.97 12.48 -11.47
C LYS A 143 14.54 13.04 -11.40
N ARG A 144 13.52 12.18 -11.54
CA ARG A 144 12.11 12.59 -11.48
C ARG A 144 11.74 13.10 -10.09
N MET A 145 12.24 12.45 -9.04
CA MET A 145 12.02 12.87 -7.66
C MET A 145 12.60 14.25 -7.37
N ILE A 146 13.82 14.55 -7.85
CA ILE A 146 14.45 15.86 -7.70
C ILE A 146 13.64 16.93 -8.44
N ILE A 147 13.20 16.63 -9.66
CA ILE A 147 12.38 17.55 -10.47
C ILE A 147 11.04 17.87 -9.79
N GLN A 148 10.40 16.90 -9.13
CA GLN A 148 9.14 17.12 -8.42
C GLN A 148 9.26 18.08 -7.21
N TRP A 149 10.48 18.34 -6.71
CA TRP A 149 10.75 19.33 -5.67
C TRP A 149 10.89 20.76 -6.22
N ILE A 150 11.03 20.91 -7.54
CA ILE A 150 10.96 22.23 -8.17
C ILE A 150 9.48 22.65 -8.14
N PRO A 151 9.17 23.90 -7.71
CA PRO A 151 7.80 24.35 -7.60
C PRO A 151 7.01 24.04 -8.90
N TRP A 152 5.91 23.31 -8.78
CA TRP A 152 5.03 22.88 -9.88
C TRP A 152 4.60 24.04 -10.81
N ARG A 153 4.62 25.29 -10.32
CA ARG A 153 4.35 26.50 -11.10
C ARG A 153 5.32 26.71 -12.26
N LEU A 154 6.49 26.08 -12.22
CA LEU A 154 7.48 26.20 -13.30
C LEU A 154 7.32 25.10 -14.36
N PHE A 155 6.50 24.10 -14.10
CA PHE A 155 6.19 23.01 -15.02
C PHE A 155 4.67 22.79 -15.07
N PRO A 156 3.96 23.46 -16.01
CA PRO A 156 2.51 23.27 -16.20
C PRO A 156 2.19 21.95 -16.92
N GLY A 157 2.94 20.88 -16.65
CA GLY A 157 2.68 19.52 -17.10
C GLY A 157 1.75 18.82 -16.13
N GLY A 158 0.45 18.94 -16.42
CA GLY A 158 -0.66 18.49 -15.59
C GLY A 158 -0.55 17.07 -15.06
N PHE A 159 -1.38 16.80 -14.06
CA PHE A 159 -1.74 15.44 -13.63
C PHE A 159 -1.97 14.61 -14.89
N LEU A 160 -1.21 13.53 -15.03
CA LEU A 160 -1.45 12.57 -16.10
C LEU A 160 -2.90 12.12 -15.94
N ARG A 161 -3.75 12.42 -16.93
CA ARG A 161 -5.11 11.90 -16.93
C ARG A 161 -5.00 10.38 -16.92
N ALA A 162 -5.79 9.73 -16.07
CA ALA A 162 -5.88 8.28 -16.08
C ALA A 162 -6.19 7.80 -17.50
N PRO A 163 -5.57 6.70 -17.94
CA PRO A 163 -5.90 6.09 -19.22
C PRO A 163 -7.40 5.82 -19.34
N GLN A 164 -7.95 5.87 -20.54
CA GLN A 164 -9.37 5.61 -20.81
C GLN A 164 -9.61 4.17 -21.31
N VAL A 165 -8.56 3.41 -21.44
CA VAL A 165 -8.55 2.00 -21.86
C VAL A 165 -7.66 1.19 -20.93
N GLU A 166 -7.84 -0.11 -20.90
CA GLU A 166 -6.92 -1.04 -20.21
C GLU A 166 -5.49 -0.77 -20.65
N THR A 167 -4.61 -0.49 -19.69
CA THR A 167 -3.26 -0.04 -19.99
C THR A 167 -2.25 -0.66 -19.05
N PRO A 168 -1.16 -1.27 -19.56
CA PRO A 168 -0.02 -1.65 -18.74
C PRO A 168 0.61 -0.42 -18.10
N VAL A 169 0.91 -0.50 -16.80
CA VAL A 169 1.53 0.56 -16.01
C VAL A 169 2.72 0.01 -15.22
N ASP A 170 3.61 0.87 -14.74
CA ASP A 170 4.75 0.41 -13.95
C ASP A 170 4.26 -0.28 -12.67
N PHE A 171 3.36 0.37 -11.92
CA PHE A 171 2.67 -0.24 -10.79
C PHE A 171 1.35 0.48 -10.47
N LEU A 172 0.52 -0.20 -9.70
CA LEU A 172 -0.78 0.29 -9.23
C LEU A 172 -0.69 0.71 -7.77
N ASN A 173 -1.43 1.73 -7.38
CA ASN A 173 -1.60 2.08 -5.97
C ASN A 173 -2.33 0.94 -5.24
N GLY A 174 -1.80 0.51 -4.11
CA GLY A 174 -2.28 -0.63 -3.31
C GLY A 174 -3.65 -0.47 -2.64
N VAL A 175 -4.44 0.55 -2.99
CA VAL A 175 -5.78 0.79 -2.40
C VAL A 175 -6.79 -0.28 -2.77
N CYS A 176 -6.79 -0.70 -4.04
CA CYS A 176 -7.65 -1.77 -4.57
C CYS A 176 -6.95 -2.45 -5.74
N VAL A 177 -6.57 -3.70 -5.56
CA VAL A 177 -5.82 -4.45 -6.58
C VAL A 177 -6.28 -5.90 -6.62
N LEU A 178 -6.75 -6.36 -7.78
CA LEU A 178 -7.01 -7.76 -8.04
C LEU A 178 -5.71 -8.46 -8.44
N CYS A 179 -5.32 -9.46 -7.69
CA CYS A 179 -4.10 -10.24 -7.89
C CYS A 179 -4.44 -11.59 -8.49
N ARG A 180 -3.72 -12.01 -9.52
CA ARG A 180 -3.81 -13.37 -10.07
C ARG A 180 -3.00 -14.34 -9.21
N ALA A 181 -3.64 -15.35 -8.61
CA ALA A 181 -2.98 -16.32 -7.73
C ALA A 181 -1.80 -17.02 -8.42
N LYS A 182 -1.94 -17.44 -9.67
CA LYS A 182 -0.86 -18.05 -10.46
C LYS A 182 0.38 -17.16 -10.51
N ALA A 183 0.22 -15.85 -10.68
CA ALA A 183 1.34 -14.92 -10.67
C ALA A 183 2.00 -14.87 -9.28
N LEU A 184 1.22 -14.88 -8.20
CA LEU A 184 1.73 -14.82 -6.83
C LEU A 184 2.58 -16.04 -6.47
N PHE A 185 2.27 -17.24 -6.98
CA PHE A 185 3.13 -18.41 -6.80
C PHE A 185 4.52 -18.22 -7.42
N GLU A 186 4.61 -17.48 -8.53
CA GLU A 186 5.89 -17.21 -9.19
C GLU A 186 6.66 -16.04 -8.57
N ILE A 187 5.95 -14.97 -8.21
CA ILE A 187 6.51 -13.69 -7.74
C ILE A 187 6.82 -13.74 -6.23
N GLY A 188 6.02 -14.50 -5.47
CA GLY A 188 5.95 -14.45 -4.02
C GLY A 188 5.06 -13.32 -3.51
N LEU A 189 4.86 -13.24 -2.22
CA LEU A 189 4.06 -12.22 -1.55
C LEU A 189 4.82 -10.90 -1.42
N MET A 190 4.19 -9.89 -0.80
CA MET A 190 4.84 -8.62 -0.50
C MET A 190 6.06 -8.84 0.41
N ASP A 191 7.13 -8.08 0.21
CA ASP A 191 8.31 -8.16 1.08
C ASP A 191 7.97 -7.59 2.46
N PRO A 192 7.95 -8.41 3.53
CA PRO A 192 7.60 -7.94 4.87
C PRO A 192 8.57 -6.89 5.41
N LEU A 193 9.79 -6.83 4.88
CA LEU A 193 10.78 -5.82 5.24
C LEU A 193 10.39 -4.41 4.78
N MET A 194 9.53 -4.26 3.80
CA MET A 194 8.92 -2.96 3.46
C MET A 194 8.02 -2.45 4.58
N GLY A 195 7.28 -3.32 5.23
CA GLY A 195 6.30 -2.99 6.26
C GLY A 195 5.07 -2.26 5.71
N GLY A 196 5.28 -1.24 4.90
CA GLY A 196 4.29 -0.44 4.19
C GLY A 196 4.98 0.69 3.44
N TYR A 197 4.34 1.20 2.40
CA TYR A 197 4.88 2.16 1.42
C TYR A 197 6.02 1.62 0.57
N MET A 198 5.90 1.71 -0.72
CA MET A 198 6.77 1.15 -1.75
C MET A 198 6.68 -0.37 -1.93
N GLU A 199 5.85 -1.06 -1.15
CA GLU A 199 5.59 -2.50 -1.32
C GLU A 199 4.92 -2.79 -2.66
N ASP A 200 4.02 -1.91 -3.10
CA ASP A 200 3.35 -1.96 -4.40
C ASP A 200 4.34 -1.84 -5.56
N ALA A 201 5.27 -0.90 -5.49
CA ALA A 201 6.34 -0.75 -6.48
C ALA A 201 7.29 -1.96 -6.46
N ASP A 202 7.72 -2.44 -5.29
CA ASP A 202 8.57 -3.63 -5.17
C ASP A 202 7.90 -4.88 -5.75
N TRP A 203 6.65 -5.07 -5.44
CA TRP A 203 5.89 -6.24 -5.89
C TRP A 203 5.71 -6.25 -7.40
N ALA A 204 5.33 -5.10 -7.97
CA ALA A 204 5.21 -4.92 -9.42
C ALA A 204 6.56 -5.05 -10.16
N TRP A 205 7.64 -4.54 -9.58
CA TRP A 205 8.99 -4.71 -10.14
C TRP A 205 9.37 -6.19 -10.21
N ARG A 206 9.21 -6.95 -9.10
CA ARG A 206 9.48 -8.39 -9.07
C ARG A 206 8.59 -9.17 -10.03
N ALA A 207 7.36 -8.70 -10.25
CA ALA A 207 6.47 -9.25 -11.26
C ALA A 207 7.04 -9.03 -12.66
N GLY A 208 7.47 -7.80 -12.96
CA GLY A 208 8.09 -7.43 -14.24
C GLY A 208 9.33 -8.25 -14.57
N GLU A 209 10.21 -8.50 -13.60
CA GLU A 209 11.39 -9.37 -13.75
C GLU A 209 11.04 -10.81 -14.19
N LYS A 210 9.81 -11.24 -13.94
CA LYS A 210 9.27 -12.53 -14.37
C LYS A 210 8.33 -12.46 -15.57
N GLY A 211 8.26 -11.29 -16.21
CA GLY A 211 7.43 -11.03 -17.38
C GLY A 211 5.94 -10.90 -17.10
N TRP A 212 5.55 -10.66 -15.83
CA TRP A 212 4.21 -10.30 -15.44
C TRP A 212 4.01 -8.78 -15.53
N GLN A 213 2.75 -8.33 -15.66
CA GLN A 213 2.39 -6.93 -15.87
C GLN A 213 1.40 -6.44 -14.81
N SER A 214 1.43 -5.14 -14.53
CA SER A 214 0.37 -4.43 -13.81
C SER A 214 -0.54 -3.74 -14.83
N ILE A 215 -1.84 -3.95 -14.74
CA ILE A 215 -2.82 -3.44 -15.71
C ILE A 215 -3.77 -2.48 -14.99
N PHE A 216 -3.82 -1.25 -15.46
CA PHE A 216 -4.88 -0.34 -15.08
C PHE A 216 -6.14 -0.63 -15.88
N VAL A 217 -7.29 -0.72 -15.20
CA VAL A 217 -8.60 -0.95 -15.78
C VAL A 217 -9.45 0.30 -15.53
N PRO A 218 -9.93 1.01 -16.57
CA PRO A 218 -10.61 2.30 -16.42
C PRO A 218 -12.07 2.15 -15.95
N VAL A 219 -12.31 1.31 -14.97
CA VAL A 219 -13.62 1.09 -14.37
C VAL A 219 -13.72 1.84 -13.05
N PRO A 220 -14.65 2.78 -12.87
CA PRO A 220 -14.94 3.37 -11.57
C PRO A 220 -15.40 2.29 -10.59
N SER A 221 -14.81 2.22 -9.39
CA SER A 221 -15.07 1.07 -8.50
C SER A 221 -15.37 1.45 -7.07
N ILE A 222 -14.46 2.16 -6.43
CA ILE A 222 -14.51 2.44 -5.00
C ILE A 222 -14.20 3.91 -4.72
N ILE A 223 -14.71 4.39 -3.59
CA ILE A 223 -14.25 5.63 -2.95
C ILE A 223 -13.23 5.27 -1.88
N HIS A 224 -12.08 5.92 -1.88
CA HIS A 224 -11.08 5.85 -0.83
C HIS A 224 -11.24 7.07 0.08
N HIS A 225 -11.70 6.85 1.29
CA HIS A 225 -12.02 7.94 2.23
C HIS A 225 -10.79 8.53 2.90
N GLU A 226 -9.62 7.99 2.68
CA GLU A 226 -8.31 8.31 3.25
C GLU A 226 -8.38 9.34 4.39
N ALA A 227 -8.22 8.89 5.62
CA ALA A 227 -8.05 9.80 6.74
C ALA A 227 -6.81 10.65 6.47
N THR A 228 -6.95 11.98 6.47
CA THR A 228 -5.85 12.95 6.29
C THR A 228 -4.76 12.84 7.35
N GLU A 229 -5.00 12.04 8.36
CA GLU A 229 -4.07 11.70 9.42
C GLU A 229 -2.97 10.81 8.87
N GLY A 230 -1.76 11.30 8.84
CA GLY A 230 -0.63 10.41 8.59
C GLY A 230 0.51 10.92 7.75
N TYR A 231 0.38 12.04 7.05
CA TYR A 231 1.53 12.73 6.48
C TYR A 231 2.14 13.74 7.44
N GLU A 232 1.90 13.54 8.75
CA GLU A 232 2.58 14.35 9.75
C GLU A 232 4.09 14.21 9.61
N PRO A 233 4.82 15.31 9.61
CA PRO A 233 6.27 15.27 9.67
C PRO A 233 6.69 14.40 10.86
N TYR A 234 7.60 13.46 10.63
CA TYR A 234 8.16 12.58 11.67
C TYR A 234 7.28 11.40 12.11
N SER A 235 6.18 11.10 11.43
CA SER A 235 5.37 9.91 11.66
C SER A 235 6.07 8.61 11.20
N LEU A 236 5.58 7.46 11.67
CA LEU A 236 6.01 6.15 11.18
C LEU A 236 5.84 6.03 9.66
N LYS A 237 4.72 6.53 9.12
CA LYS A 237 4.42 6.61 7.69
C LYS A 237 5.55 7.31 6.91
N THR A 238 5.92 8.51 7.36
CA THR A 238 7.00 9.29 6.73
C THR A 238 8.37 8.59 6.88
N PHE A 239 8.59 7.91 8.01
CA PHE A 239 9.80 7.11 8.22
C PHE A 239 9.89 5.94 7.23
N LEU A 240 8.85 5.13 7.13
CA LEU A 240 8.79 3.98 6.23
C LEU A 240 8.98 4.41 4.77
N LEU A 241 8.26 5.43 4.32
CA LEU A 241 8.38 5.95 2.96
C LEU A 241 9.83 6.36 2.63
N LYS A 242 10.49 7.11 3.53
CA LYS A 242 11.87 7.56 3.31
C LYS A 242 12.89 6.44 3.42
N ARG A 243 12.71 5.49 4.35
CA ARG A 243 13.56 4.31 4.48
C ARG A 243 13.43 3.42 3.24
N ASN A 244 12.20 3.14 2.84
CA ASN A 244 11.90 2.23 1.73
C ASN A 244 12.33 2.79 0.39
N MET A 245 12.40 4.09 0.22
CA MET A 245 12.97 4.68 -0.98
C MET A 245 14.46 4.31 -1.17
N VAL A 246 15.25 4.32 -0.10
CA VAL A 246 16.64 3.83 -0.16
C VAL A 246 16.67 2.33 -0.40
N PHE A 247 15.82 1.58 0.29
CA PHE A 247 15.73 0.13 0.13
C PHE A 247 15.33 -0.26 -1.29
N TRP A 248 14.36 0.44 -1.88
CA TRP A 248 13.95 0.31 -3.27
C TRP A 248 15.14 0.46 -4.23
N PHE A 249 15.88 1.58 -4.17
CA PHE A 249 17.03 1.80 -5.04
C PHE A 249 18.09 0.70 -4.89
N LEU A 250 18.29 0.17 -3.69
CA LEU A 250 19.22 -0.94 -3.47
C LEU A 250 18.70 -2.26 -4.07
N LYS A 251 17.41 -2.53 -3.97
CA LYS A 251 16.77 -3.73 -4.55
C LYS A 251 16.85 -3.76 -6.08
N ILE A 252 16.67 -2.61 -6.74
CA ILE A 252 16.83 -2.49 -8.19
C ILE A 252 18.29 -2.35 -8.65
N GLY A 253 19.27 -2.45 -7.74
CA GLY A 253 20.70 -2.37 -8.03
C GLY A 253 21.27 -0.95 -8.17
N ASP A 254 20.46 0.10 -8.03
CA ASP A 254 20.92 1.50 -8.17
C ASP A 254 21.47 2.08 -6.85
N ARG A 255 22.66 1.59 -6.46
CA ARG A 255 23.36 2.10 -5.26
C ARG A 255 23.69 3.59 -5.35
N SER A 256 23.88 4.11 -6.58
CA SER A 256 24.16 5.53 -6.79
C SER A 256 22.95 6.38 -6.44
N ALA A 257 21.77 6.02 -6.95
CA ALA A 257 20.52 6.70 -6.60
C ALA A 257 20.22 6.63 -5.10
N ALA A 258 20.45 5.48 -4.46
CA ALA A 258 20.29 5.33 -3.01
C ALA A 258 21.13 6.35 -2.22
N ARG A 259 22.42 6.49 -2.55
CA ARG A 259 23.33 7.46 -1.90
C ARG A 259 22.90 8.91 -2.17
N HIS A 260 22.63 9.26 -3.42
CA HIS A 260 22.19 10.62 -3.77
C HIS A 260 20.87 10.99 -3.10
N TYR A 261 19.92 10.05 -2.99
CA TYR A 261 18.67 10.27 -2.26
C TYR A 261 18.95 10.60 -0.78
N VAL A 262 19.85 9.86 -0.12
CA VAL A 262 20.23 10.11 1.29
C VAL A 262 20.82 11.52 1.44
N TYR A 263 21.77 11.91 0.57
CA TYR A 263 22.37 13.25 0.63
C TYR A 263 21.33 14.35 0.41
N PHE A 264 20.47 14.19 -0.58
CA PHE A 264 19.40 15.14 -0.88
C PHE A 264 18.43 15.29 0.31
N ALA A 265 17.95 14.15 0.86
CA ALA A 265 17.05 14.18 1.99
C ALA A 265 17.70 14.76 3.27
N ALA A 266 18.99 14.51 3.49
CA ALA A 266 19.75 15.09 4.60
C ALA A 266 19.91 16.62 4.43
N ALA A 267 20.20 17.11 3.22
CA ALA A 267 20.28 18.53 2.93
C ALA A 267 18.95 19.26 3.20
N LEU A 268 17.83 18.67 2.75
CA LEU A 268 16.49 19.20 3.04
C LEU A 268 16.17 19.21 4.54
N ALA A 269 16.60 18.17 5.26
CA ALA A 269 16.43 18.11 6.71
C ALA A 269 17.20 19.21 7.42
N ALA A 270 18.45 19.43 7.02
CA ALA A 270 19.27 20.51 7.54
C ALA A 270 18.62 21.88 7.30
N ALA A 271 18.15 22.15 6.09
CA ALA A 271 17.43 23.38 5.76
C ALA A 271 16.17 23.58 6.63
N ARG A 272 15.35 22.53 6.79
CA ARG A 272 14.13 22.58 7.64
C ARG A 272 14.41 22.76 9.12
N ARG A 273 15.56 22.35 9.61
CA ARG A 273 15.94 22.56 11.02
C ARG A 273 15.99 24.04 11.40
N TRP A 274 16.35 24.92 10.47
CA TRP A 274 16.37 26.36 10.67
C TRP A 274 14.99 27.00 10.72
N THR A 275 13.99 26.34 10.10
CA THR A 275 12.59 26.82 10.05
C THR A 275 11.71 26.23 11.14
N ALA A 276 12.23 25.31 11.98
CA ALA A 276 11.46 24.68 13.05
C ALA A 276 11.18 25.67 14.21
N ILE A 277 9.89 25.96 14.41
CA ILE A 277 9.43 27.08 15.26
C ILE A 277 9.32 26.67 16.74
N SER A 278 9.08 25.39 17.10
CA SER A 278 8.88 24.96 18.48
C SER A 278 9.93 23.98 18.99
N PHE A 279 10.13 23.95 20.32
CA PHE A 279 11.04 23.01 21.00
C PHE A 279 10.61 21.55 20.76
N ARG A 280 9.32 21.23 20.88
CA ARG A 280 8.76 19.88 20.62
C ARG A 280 9.05 19.41 19.19
N GLN A 281 8.91 20.29 18.21
CA GLN A 281 9.23 19.96 16.81
C GLN A 281 10.72 19.67 16.62
N ARG A 282 11.60 20.35 17.36
CA ARG A 282 13.05 20.10 17.28
C ARG A 282 13.44 18.76 17.89
N GLU A 283 12.78 18.32 18.96
CA GLU A 283 13.02 17.01 19.56
C GLU A 283 12.50 15.88 18.66
N ALA A 284 11.27 15.99 18.17
CA ALA A 284 10.71 15.04 17.21
C ALA A 284 11.57 14.92 15.95
N HIS A 285 12.06 16.06 15.44
CA HIS A 285 12.99 16.11 14.32
C HIS A 285 14.30 15.37 14.63
N ARG A 286 14.94 15.63 15.78
CA ARG A 286 16.21 14.94 16.16
C ARG A 286 16.02 13.45 16.28
N PHE A 287 14.96 13.02 16.96
CA PHE A 287 14.61 11.61 17.16
C PHE A 287 14.39 10.89 15.81
N PHE A 288 13.54 11.45 14.96
CA PHE A 288 13.23 10.91 13.64
C PHE A 288 14.48 10.74 12.76
N TRP A 289 15.29 11.80 12.66
CA TRP A 289 16.49 11.78 11.81
C TRP A 289 17.60 10.89 12.36
N LYS A 290 17.73 10.76 13.67
CA LYS A 290 18.65 9.80 14.29
C LYS A 290 18.29 8.37 13.90
N LYS A 291 17.00 7.99 13.95
CA LYS A 291 16.52 6.66 13.55
C LYS A 291 16.66 6.42 12.04
N LEU A 292 16.25 7.40 11.24
CA LEU A 292 16.30 7.27 9.78
C LEU A 292 17.74 7.18 9.27
N SER A 293 18.66 8.00 9.77
CA SER A 293 20.08 7.94 9.37
C SER A 293 20.76 6.65 9.81
N ARG A 294 20.34 6.06 10.92
CA ARG A 294 20.78 4.73 11.35
C ARG A 294 20.29 3.66 10.37
N ALA A 295 18.99 3.65 10.05
CA ALA A 295 18.41 2.72 9.09
C ALA A 295 19.09 2.81 7.71
N TRP A 296 19.31 4.03 7.20
CA TRP A 296 19.98 4.22 5.91
C TRP A 296 21.44 3.74 5.91
N ARG A 297 22.18 3.97 6.98
CA ARG A 297 23.55 3.43 7.09
C ARG A 297 23.56 1.91 7.06
N GLY A 298 22.69 1.26 7.84
CA GLY A 298 22.56 -0.20 7.82
C GLY A 298 22.25 -0.74 6.42
N LEU A 299 21.26 -0.14 5.75
CA LEU A 299 20.91 -0.49 4.36
C LEU A 299 22.08 -0.35 3.38
N LEU A 300 22.80 0.79 3.44
CA LEU A 300 23.92 1.06 2.53
C LEU A 300 25.13 0.16 2.79
N HIS A 301 25.31 -0.32 4.02
CA HIS A 301 26.37 -1.25 4.41
C HIS A 301 25.97 -2.73 4.31
N GLY A 302 24.70 -3.01 3.98
CA GLY A 302 24.20 -4.38 3.84
C GLY A 302 23.99 -5.08 5.18
N GLU A 303 23.74 -4.33 6.26
CA GLU A 303 23.43 -4.90 7.56
C GLU A 303 22.03 -5.57 7.53
N PRO A 304 21.83 -6.66 8.32
CA PRO A 304 20.53 -7.34 8.37
C PRO A 304 19.40 -6.39 8.78
N LEU A 305 18.33 -6.34 8.01
CA LEU A 305 17.21 -5.44 8.25
C LEU A 305 16.38 -5.81 9.47
N GLY A 306 16.44 -7.07 9.96
CA GLY A 306 15.68 -7.53 11.12
C GLY A 306 15.90 -6.71 12.39
N GLU A 307 17.10 -6.20 12.60
CA GLU A 307 17.43 -5.29 13.72
C GLU A 307 17.07 -3.82 13.46
N TRP A 308 16.72 -3.48 12.22
CA TRP A 308 16.49 -2.11 11.76
C TRP A 308 15.02 -1.77 11.57
N PHE A 309 14.14 -2.74 11.81
CA PHE A 309 12.70 -2.50 11.87
C PHE A 309 12.40 -1.64 13.08
N GLY A 310 12.75 -0.39 13.01
CA GLY A 310 12.40 0.67 13.92
C GLY A 310 12.27 0.31 15.41
N PRO A 311 12.07 1.25 16.27
CA PRO A 311 11.65 0.96 17.62
C PRO A 311 10.33 0.22 17.60
N PRO A 312 10.02 -0.53 18.66
CA PRO A 312 8.70 -1.17 18.81
C PRO A 312 7.61 -0.21 18.35
N LEU A 313 6.63 -0.71 17.60
CA LEU A 313 5.51 0.13 17.09
C LEU A 313 4.89 0.99 18.19
N ALA A 314 4.96 0.54 19.45
CA ALA A 314 4.58 1.30 20.65
C ALA A 314 5.26 2.67 20.77
N GLU A 315 6.52 2.82 20.33
CA GLU A 315 7.22 4.11 20.38
C GLU A 315 6.75 5.11 19.31
N TRP A 316 6.01 4.63 18.28
CA TRP A 316 5.40 5.47 17.25
C TRP A 316 3.92 5.77 17.51
N SER A 317 3.26 4.97 18.36
CA SER A 317 1.84 5.14 18.69
C SER A 317 1.58 6.35 19.60
N ASP A 318 2.60 6.85 20.29
CA ASP A 318 2.48 7.98 21.23
C ASP A 318 2.90 9.34 20.64
N GLY A 319 3.06 9.42 19.33
CA GLY A 319 3.34 10.66 18.62
C GLY A 319 2.16 11.63 18.64
N GLY A 320 1.89 12.24 19.79
CA GLY A 320 1.22 13.53 19.83
C GLY A 320 -0.25 13.55 20.23
N LYS A 321 -0.66 12.92 21.32
CA LYS A 321 -1.79 13.40 22.14
C LYS A 321 -1.35 13.36 23.61
N GLY A 322 -0.77 14.44 24.06
CA GLY A 322 -0.59 14.90 25.40
C GLY A 322 -0.84 16.39 25.42
#